data_bc1547852f5cdb49d967e6eac96ddb1b
#
_entry.id   bc1547852f5cdb49d967e6eac96ddb1b
#
_cell.length_a   1.000
_cell.length_b   1.000
_cell.length_c   1.000
_cell.angle_alpha   90.00
_cell.angle_beta   90.00
_cell.angle_gamma   90.00
#
_symmetry.space_group_name_H-M   'P 1'
#
loop_
_entity.id
_entity.type
_entity.pdbx_description
1 polymer ?
#
loop_
_entity_poly.entity_id
_entity_poly.type
_entity_poly.pdbx_seq_one_letter_code
_entity_poly.pdbx_strand_id
1 'polypeptide(L)'
;FTGAGVSAESGIPTFRDALTGLWAHYDPERLATEAGFRADPALVWRWYADRRAAIGAAQPNPAHRAIAACESRSGSRVTVVTQNIDGLHARAGSRGVLELHGSILRARCLEGCGDPAHVAPGYDWRSDPRVPPPCPRCGAPLRPDVVWFGELLPPDVFARAERAALRCDLMLVVGTSALVHPAAGLPLLAREAGARIVVVNPEPTPIDDLAAGVLRGEAGVLIPAVLDGLPHRVAERGGAAGSEP
;
A
#
# COMPACT_ATOMS: atom_id res chain seq x y z
N PHE A 1 0.22 1.86 8.76
CA PHE A 1 -0.33 2.61 7.62
C PHE A 1 0.81 3.19 6.81
N THR A 2 0.93 2.85 5.51
CA THR A 2 2.09 3.23 4.69
C THR A 2 1.67 3.93 3.41
N GLY A 3 2.55 4.83 2.91
CA GLY A 3 2.45 5.50 1.63
C GLY A 3 3.74 5.39 0.82
N ALA A 4 3.84 6.11 -0.29
CA ALA A 4 4.92 5.96 -1.27
C ALA A 4 6.34 6.18 -0.69
N GLY A 5 6.47 6.99 0.35
CA GLY A 5 7.75 7.24 1.02
C GLY A 5 8.38 5.98 1.63
N VAL A 6 7.59 4.96 2.02
CA VAL A 6 8.17 3.70 2.50
C VAL A 6 8.93 2.95 1.41
N SER A 7 8.62 3.20 0.14
CA SER A 7 9.23 2.54 -1.02
C SER A 7 10.29 3.39 -1.73
N ALA A 8 10.52 4.63 -1.27
CA ALA A 8 11.51 5.54 -1.88
C ALA A 8 12.92 4.94 -1.90
N GLU A 9 13.36 4.35 -0.79
CA GLU A 9 14.67 3.68 -0.66
C GLU A 9 14.75 2.35 -1.45
N SER A 10 13.64 1.89 -2.02
CA SER A 10 13.62 0.78 -3.00
C SER A 10 13.79 1.27 -4.44
N GLY A 11 14.00 2.58 -4.65
CA GLY A 11 14.12 3.19 -5.96
C GLY A 11 12.78 3.44 -6.66
N ILE A 12 11.66 3.38 -5.94
CA ILE A 12 10.34 3.71 -6.48
C ILE A 12 10.05 5.18 -6.14
N PRO A 13 9.93 6.06 -7.16
CA PRO A 13 9.65 7.47 -6.93
C PRO A 13 8.33 7.66 -6.19
N THR A 14 8.31 8.61 -5.24
CA THR A 14 7.07 9.03 -4.60
C THR A 14 6.18 9.78 -5.59
N PHE A 15 4.90 9.92 -5.28
CA PHE A 15 3.99 10.69 -6.13
C PHE A 15 4.47 12.15 -6.31
N ARG A 16 5.13 12.70 -5.30
CA ARG A 16 5.69 14.06 -5.34
C ARG A 16 6.91 14.16 -6.27
N ASP A 17 7.82 13.17 -6.21
CA ASP A 17 8.99 13.07 -7.09
C ASP A 17 8.56 12.83 -8.55
N ALA A 18 7.47 12.10 -8.72
CA ALA A 18 6.87 11.88 -10.02
C ALA A 18 6.38 13.17 -10.69
N LEU A 19 6.00 14.19 -9.92
CA LEU A 19 5.58 15.50 -10.47
C LEU A 19 6.77 16.39 -10.88
N THR A 20 7.97 16.10 -10.40
CA THR A 20 9.18 16.92 -10.66
C THR A 20 10.19 16.28 -11.62
N GLY A 21 10.06 14.97 -11.91
CA GLY A 21 10.95 14.21 -12.80
C GLY A 21 10.41 14.02 -14.21
N LEU A 22 10.73 12.87 -14.82
CA LEU A 22 10.26 12.46 -16.16
C LEU A 22 8.72 12.53 -16.30
N TRP A 23 8.02 12.47 -15.16
CA TRP A 23 6.57 12.49 -15.02
C TRP A 23 5.97 13.90 -15.05
N ALA A 24 6.79 14.97 -14.88
CA ALA A 24 6.35 16.37 -14.96
C ALA A 24 5.71 16.72 -16.33
N HIS A 25 5.96 15.89 -17.34
CA HIS A 25 5.39 16.04 -18.67
C HIS A 25 4.04 15.32 -18.86
N TYR A 26 3.56 14.58 -17.85
CA TYR A 26 2.31 13.86 -17.94
C TYR A 26 1.31 14.37 -16.91
N ASP A 27 0.17 14.82 -17.39
CA ASP A 27 -0.97 15.22 -16.59
C ASP A 27 -1.55 13.99 -15.85
N PRO A 28 -1.59 13.99 -14.50
CA PRO A 28 -2.18 12.92 -13.71
C PRO A 28 -3.63 12.61 -14.10
N GLU A 29 -4.41 13.61 -14.52
CA GLU A 29 -5.79 13.43 -14.97
C GLU A 29 -5.87 12.58 -16.24
N ARG A 30 -4.86 12.65 -17.09
CA ARG A 30 -4.79 11.83 -18.33
C ARG A 30 -4.38 10.39 -18.07
N LEU A 31 -3.61 10.12 -17.02
CA LEU A 31 -2.98 8.81 -16.79
C LEU A 31 -3.60 8.02 -15.63
N ALA A 32 -4.26 8.72 -14.71
CA ALA A 32 -4.77 8.10 -13.49
C ALA A 32 -6.27 8.39 -13.28
N THR A 33 -7.03 8.42 -14.36
CA THR A 33 -8.50 8.52 -14.34
C THR A 33 -9.11 7.59 -15.38
N GLU A 34 -10.37 7.19 -15.18
CA GLU A 34 -11.11 6.41 -16.18
C GLU A 34 -11.30 7.20 -17.49
N ALA A 35 -11.59 8.49 -17.39
CA ALA A 35 -11.74 9.35 -18.55
C ALA A 35 -10.46 9.42 -19.39
N GLY A 36 -9.31 9.57 -18.75
CA GLY A 36 -8.01 9.54 -19.41
C GLY A 36 -7.72 8.21 -20.11
N PHE A 37 -8.05 7.10 -19.45
CA PHE A 37 -7.91 5.77 -20.05
C PHE A 37 -8.84 5.58 -21.25
N ARG A 38 -10.10 6.01 -21.17
CA ARG A 38 -11.05 5.93 -22.30
C ARG A 38 -10.64 6.81 -23.47
N ALA A 39 -9.99 7.95 -23.21
CA ALA A 39 -9.50 8.85 -24.26
C ALA A 39 -8.29 8.28 -25.01
N ASP A 40 -7.34 7.63 -24.33
CA ASP A 40 -6.16 7.00 -24.93
C ASP A 40 -5.75 5.73 -24.14
N PRO A 41 -6.45 4.62 -24.35
CA PRO A 41 -6.18 3.37 -23.65
C PRO A 41 -4.76 2.85 -23.87
N ALA A 42 -4.22 3.04 -25.08
CA ALA A 42 -2.90 2.55 -25.43
C ALA A 42 -1.79 3.32 -24.70
N LEU A 43 -1.92 4.64 -24.58
CA LEU A 43 -0.98 5.47 -23.83
C LEU A 43 -0.95 5.05 -22.36
N VAL A 44 -2.13 5.00 -21.73
CA VAL A 44 -2.23 4.67 -20.29
C VAL A 44 -1.75 3.26 -20.00
N TRP A 45 -2.11 2.28 -20.86
CA TRP A 45 -1.66 0.89 -20.70
C TRP A 45 -0.13 0.77 -20.74
N ARG A 46 0.51 1.39 -21.75
CA ARG A 46 1.98 1.40 -21.86
C ARG A 46 2.64 2.09 -20.67
N TRP A 47 2.11 3.22 -20.24
CA TRP A 47 2.62 3.93 -19.07
C TRP A 47 2.61 3.06 -17.81
N TYR A 48 1.52 2.32 -17.56
CA TYR A 48 1.46 1.39 -16.45
C TYR A 48 2.37 0.16 -16.66
N ALA A 49 2.57 -0.30 -17.88
CA ALA A 49 3.50 -1.39 -18.19
C ALA A 49 4.95 -1.00 -17.87
N ASP A 50 5.36 0.23 -18.20
CA ASP A 50 6.69 0.76 -17.87
C ASP A 50 6.90 0.88 -16.35
N ARG A 51 5.92 1.41 -15.63
CA ARG A 51 5.94 1.46 -14.17
C ARG A 51 6.01 0.08 -13.54
N ARG A 52 5.26 -0.87 -14.04
CA ARG A 52 5.30 -2.26 -13.57
C ARG A 52 6.67 -2.88 -13.75
N ALA A 53 7.32 -2.64 -14.89
CA ALA A 53 8.67 -3.13 -15.13
C ALA A 53 9.69 -2.54 -14.14
N ALA A 54 9.62 -1.23 -13.88
CA ALA A 54 10.47 -0.57 -12.89
C ALA A 54 10.22 -1.11 -11.47
N ILE A 55 8.95 -1.25 -11.07
CA ILE A 55 8.56 -1.83 -9.77
C ILE A 55 9.00 -3.29 -9.66
N GLY A 56 8.92 -4.07 -10.76
CA GLY A 56 9.37 -5.45 -10.79
C GLY A 56 10.87 -5.62 -10.51
N ALA A 57 11.69 -4.66 -10.94
CA ALA A 57 13.12 -4.64 -10.67
C ALA A 57 13.47 -4.18 -9.23
N ALA A 58 12.62 -3.38 -8.61
CA ALA A 58 12.83 -2.90 -7.24
C ALA A 58 12.80 -4.05 -6.22
N GLN A 59 13.55 -3.87 -5.13
CA GLN A 59 13.59 -4.86 -4.04
C GLN A 59 13.01 -4.24 -2.75
N PRO A 60 12.34 -5.05 -1.89
CA PRO A 60 11.94 -4.60 -0.58
C PRO A 60 13.14 -4.05 0.20
N ASN A 61 13.02 -2.87 0.78
CA ASN A 61 14.06 -2.25 1.60
C ASN A 61 13.98 -2.71 3.07
N PRO A 62 14.89 -2.25 3.97
CA PRO A 62 14.88 -2.66 5.36
C PRO A 62 13.55 -2.40 6.09
N ALA A 63 12.81 -1.32 5.78
CA ALA A 63 11.51 -1.06 6.40
C ALA A 63 10.50 -2.17 6.09
N HIS A 64 10.37 -2.56 4.82
CA HIS A 64 9.48 -3.64 4.41
C HIS A 64 9.82 -4.96 5.12
N ARG A 65 11.12 -5.30 5.18
CA ARG A 65 11.60 -6.53 5.83
C ARG A 65 11.37 -6.51 7.34
N ALA A 66 11.60 -5.38 8.01
CA ALA A 66 11.36 -5.24 9.44
C ALA A 66 9.87 -5.38 9.80
N ILE A 67 8.98 -4.81 8.98
CA ILE A 67 7.52 -4.96 9.16
C ILE A 67 7.12 -6.44 9.03
N ALA A 68 7.58 -7.13 8.00
CA ALA A 68 7.30 -8.54 7.78
C ALA A 68 7.85 -9.43 8.92
N ALA A 69 9.07 -9.13 9.40
CA ALA A 69 9.67 -9.81 10.55
C ALA A 69 8.86 -9.57 11.83
N CYS A 70 8.39 -8.34 12.06
CA CYS A 70 7.51 -8.02 13.20
C CYS A 70 6.20 -8.80 13.15
N GLU A 71 5.57 -8.92 11.97
CA GLU A 71 4.36 -9.71 11.76
C GLU A 71 4.57 -11.19 12.09
N SER A 72 5.77 -11.71 11.84
CA SER A 72 6.13 -13.11 12.07
C SER A 72 6.47 -13.42 13.53
N ARG A 73 6.66 -12.43 14.39
CA ARG A 73 6.97 -12.62 15.80
C ARG A 73 5.79 -13.20 16.57
N SER A 74 6.06 -14.12 17.49
CA SER A 74 5.03 -14.72 18.34
C SER A 74 4.33 -13.64 19.18
N GLY A 75 2.99 -13.67 19.19
CA GLY A 75 2.16 -12.74 19.96
C GLY A 75 1.94 -11.37 19.33
N SER A 76 2.60 -11.05 18.22
CA SER A 76 2.33 -9.81 17.49
C SER A 76 1.15 -9.98 16.53
N ARG A 77 0.23 -9.01 16.55
CA ARG A 77 -0.81 -8.87 15.52
C ARG A 77 -0.50 -7.60 14.72
N VAL A 78 0.05 -7.78 13.55
CA VAL A 78 0.36 -6.68 12.62
C VAL A 78 -0.58 -6.77 11.43
N THR A 79 -1.19 -5.64 11.07
CA THR A 79 -1.93 -5.47 9.81
C THR A 79 -1.26 -4.34 9.05
N VAL A 80 -0.83 -4.63 7.83
CA VAL A 80 -0.28 -3.61 6.95
C VAL A 80 -1.41 -3.01 6.12
N VAL A 81 -1.67 -1.72 6.31
CA VAL A 81 -2.60 -0.95 5.47
C VAL A 81 -1.76 -0.03 4.58
N THR A 82 -1.79 -0.25 3.29
CA THR A 82 -0.94 0.51 2.36
C THR A 82 -1.73 1.23 1.27
N GLN A 83 -1.30 2.44 0.96
CA GLN A 83 -1.72 3.20 -0.21
C GLN A 83 -0.92 2.82 -1.46
N ASN A 84 0.17 2.06 -1.29
CA ASN A 84 1.06 1.67 -2.38
C ASN A 84 0.46 0.54 -3.22
N ILE A 85 0.79 0.57 -4.50
CA ILE A 85 0.36 -0.40 -5.50
C ILE A 85 1.50 -1.34 -5.95
N ASP A 86 2.67 -1.23 -5.31
CA ASP A 86 3.95 -1.84 -5.75
C ASP A 86 4.13 -3.30 -5.32
N GLY A 87 3.34 -3.78 -4.35
CA GLY A 87 3.42 -5.13 -3.82
C GLY A 87 4.68 -5.43 -3.00
N LEU A 88 5.51 -4.43 -2.62
CA LEU A 88 6.76 -4.65 -1.90
C LEU A 88 6.56 -5.22 -0.49
N HIS A 89 5.48 -4.86 0.21
CA HIS A 89 5.16 -5.46 1.51
C HIS A 89 4.96 -6.97 1.41
N ALA A 90 4.15 -7.43 0.45
CA ALA A 90 3.93 -8.86 0.23
C ALA A 90 5.23 -9.57 -0.20
N ARG A 91 6.02 -8.94 -1.08
CA ARG A 91 7.34 -9.47 -1.51
C ARG A 91 8.36 -9.54 -0.38
N ALA A 92 8.22 -8.70 0.66
CA ALA A 92 9.04 -8.78 1.88
C ALA A 92 8.61 -9.91 2.83
N GLY A 93 7.44 -10.52 2.59
CA GLY A 93 6.90 -11.61 3.42
C GLY A 93 5.72 -11.23 4.31
N SER A 94 5.21 -9.98 4.25
CA SER A 94 3.98 -9.61 4.96
C SER A 94 2.78 -10.36 4.39
N ARG A 95 1.93 -10.90 5.27
CA ARG A 95 0.77 -11.73 4.92
C ARG A 95 -0.55 -11.01 5.00
N GLY A 96 -0.66 -10.06 5.91
CA GLY A 96 -1.89 -9.32 6.20
C GLY A 96 -1.95 -7.95 5.51
N VAL A 97 -1.59 -7.84 4.22
CA VAL A 97 -1.53 -6.57 3.51
C VAL A 97 -2.90 -6.17 2.96
N LEU A 98 -3.35 -4.96 3.30
CA LEU A 98 -4.56 -4.32 2.76
C LEU A 98 -4.13 -3.23 1.78
N GLU A 99 -4.24 -3.52 0.48
CA GLU A 99 -3.87 -2.61 -0.61
C GLU A 99 -5.04 -1.70 -0.94
N LEU A 100 -5.11 -0.51 -0.32
CA LEU A 100 -6.24 0.42 -0.45
C LEU A 100 -6.45 0.93 -1.87
N HIS A 101 -5.38 1.08 -2.62
CA HIS A 101 -5.43 1.58 -4.00
C HIS A 101 -5.21 0.48 -5.05
N GLY A 102 -5.42 -0.80 -4.66
CA GLY A 102 -5.21 -1.93 -5.55
C GLY A 102 -3.74 -2.27 -5.78
N SER A 103 -3.42 -2.90 -6.91
CA SER A 103 -2.07 -3.34 -7.23
C SER A 103 -1.76 -3.18 -8.72
N ILE A 104 -0.61 -2.62 -9.04
CA ILE A 104 -0.11 -2.50 -10.40
C ILE A 104 0.25 -3.87 -11.01
N LEU A 105 0.40 -4.88 -10.15
CA LEU A 105 0.76 -6.24 -10.57
C LEU A 105 -0.44 -7.04 -11.12
N ARG A 106 -1.65 -6.49 -11.01
CA ARG A 106 -2.89 -7.09 -11.51
C ARG A 106 -3.54 -6.21 -12.57
N ALA A 107 -4.40 -6.83 -13.35
CA ALA A 107 -5.29 -6.15 -14.27
C ALA A 107 -6.74 -6.57 -14.01
N ARG A 108 -7.68 -5.69 -14.33
CA ARG A 108 -9.12 -5.95 -14.25
C ARG A 108 -9.83 -5.49 -15.52
N CYS A 109 -11.04 -5.99 -15.73
CA CYS A 109 -11.88 -5.54 -16.81
C CYS A 109 -12.31 -4.08 -16.58
N LEU A 110 -12.24 -3.24 -17.63
CA LEU A 110 -12.70 -1.85 -17.56
C LEU A 110 -14.19 -1.77 -17.22
N GLU A 111 -14.99 -2.64 -17.82
CA GLU A 111 -16.47 -2.66 -17.65
C GLU A 111 -16.93 -3.48 -16.43
N GLY A 112 -16.00 -3.89 -15.57
CA GLY A 112 -16.35 -4.55 -14.30
C GLY A 112 -17.15 -5.84 -14.47
N CYS A 113 -16.90 -6.66 -15.49
CA CYS A 113 -17.67 -7.87 -15.77
C CYS A 113 -17.53 -8.99 -14.71
N GLY A 114 -17.00 -8.68 -13.53
CA GLY A 114 -16.98 -9.53 -12.34
C GLY A 114 -15.86 -10.55 -12.28
N ASP A 115 -14.99 -10.62 -13.28
CA ASP A 115 -13.82 -11.47 -13.23
C ASP A 115 -12.56 -10.57 -13.11
N PRO A 116 -11.84 -10.58 -11.97
CA PRO A 116 -10.52 -9.97 -11.96
C PRO A 116 -9.68 -10.80 -12.93
N ALA A 117 -9.52 -10.33 -14.17
CA ALA A 117 -8.60 -10.92 -15.12
C ALA A 117 -7.21 -10.77 -14.54
N HIS A 118 -6.75 -11.78 -13.85
CA HIS A 118 -5.42 -11.83 -13.32
C HIS A 118 -4.45 -12.01 -14.48
N VAL A 119 -3.70 -10.98 -14.76
CA VAL A 119 -2.52 -11.16 -15.60
C VAL A 119 -1.59 -12.07 -14.81
N ALA A 120 -1.26 -13.21 -15.42
CA ALA A 120 -0.41 -14.20 -14.79
C ALA A 120 0.91 -13.58 -14.29
N PRO A 121 1.45 -14.02 -13.15
CA PRO A 121 2.78 -13.61 -12.71
C PRO A 121 3.79 -13.83 -13.85
N GLY A 122 4.60 -12.81 -14.15
CA GLY A 122 5.58 -12.89 -15.26
C GLY A 122 5.04 -12.54 -16.66
N TYR A 123 3.78 -12.14 -16.78
CA TYR A 123 3.25 -11.64 -18.05
C TYR A 123 3.97 -10.35 -18.45
N ASP A 124 4.59 -10.36 -19.64
CA ASP A 124 5.20 -9.17 -20.20
C ASP A 124 4.17 -8.32 -20.94
N TRP A 125 3.73 -7.27 -20.30
CA TRP A 125 2.74 -6.34 -20.80
C TRP A 125 3.21 -5.56 -22.04
N ARG A 126 4.52 -5.49 -22.27
CA ARG A 126 5.09 -4.82 -23.44
C ARG A 126 5.05 -5.72 -24.68
N SER A 127 5.14 -7.02 -24.48
CA SER A 127 5.14 -7.97 -25.59
C SER A 127 3.73 -8.27 -26.12
N ASP A 128 2.67 -7.86 -25.44
CA ASP A 128 1.32 -8.05 -25.96
C ASP A 128 1.03 -7.07 -27.12
N PRO A 129 0.77 -7.58 -28.33
CA PRO A 129 0.45 -6.73 -29.48
C PRO A 129 -0.90 -6.03 -29.34
N ARG A 130 -1.78 -6.52 -28.48
CA ARG A 130 -3.08 -5.91 -28.15
C ARG A 130 -2.89 -4.97 -26.98
N VAL A 131 -2.94 -3.69 -27.23
CA VAL A 131 -2.70 -2.68 -26.20
C VAL A 131 -3.94 -1.79 -26.07
N PRO A 132 -4.70 -1.86 -24.97
CA PRO A 132 -4.68 -2.89 -23.91
C PRO A 132 -5.29 -4.22 -24.35
N PRO A 133 -4.94 -5.35 -23.68
CA PRO A 133 -5.53 -6.65 -24.01
C PRO A 133 -7.04 -6.66 -23.78
N PRO A 134 -7.80 -7.45 -24.57
CA PRO A 134 -9.22 -7.64 -24.31
C PRO A 134 -9.45 -8.53 -23.08
N CYS A 135 -10.46 -8.22 -22.31
CA CYS A 135 -10.94 -9.08 -21.25
C CYS A 135 -11.40 -10.44 -21.83
N PRO A 136 -10.92 -11.57 -21.29
CA PRO A 136 -11.26 -12.90 -21.83
C PRO A 136 -12.74 -13.23 -21.69
N ARG A 137 -13.48 -12.55 -20.80
CA ARG A 137 -14.88 -12.81 -20.54
C ARG A 137 -15.83 -11.99 -21.43
N CYS A 138 -15.57 -10.71 -21.64
CA CYS A 138 -16.50 -9.82 -22.32
C CYS A 138 -15.89 -9.06 -23.51
N GLY A 139 -14.59 -9.20 -23.75
CA GLY A 139 -13.89 -8.51 -24.84
C GLY A 139 -13.59 -7.04 -24.59
N ALA A 140 -14.09 -6.43 -23.51
CA ALA A 140 -13.75 -5.05 -23.16
C ALA A 140 -12.26 -4.91 -22.81
N PRO A 141 -11.67 -3.72 -22.91
CA PRO A 141 -10.26 -3.53 -22.55
C PRO A 141 -9.97 -3.92 -21.10
N LEU A 142 -8.81 -4.53 -20.89
CA LEU A 142 -8.24 -4.65 -19.54
C LEU A 142 -7.61 -3.33 -19.14
N ARG A 143 -7.67 -3.03 -17.86
CA ARG A 143 -6.99 -1.89 -17.23
C ARG A 143 -6.14 -2.36 -16.04
N PRO A 144 -5.14 -1.57 -15.59
CA PRO A 144 -4.48 -1.84 -14.32
C PRO A 144 -5.47 -1.92 -13.16
N ASP A 145 -5.31 -2.87 -12.25
CA ASP A 145 -6.14 -3.01 -11.05
C ASP A 145 -5.69 -2.03 -9.96
N VAL A 146 -5.73 -0.74 -10.30
CA VAL A 146 -5.42 0.36 -9.39
C VAL A 146 -6.64 1.28 -9.28
N VAL A 147 -6.81 1.89 -8.12
CA VAL A 147 -7.84 2.92 -7.91
C VAL A 147 -7.36 4.22 -8.55
N TRP A 148 -8.13 4.75 -9.48
CA TRP A 148 -7.88 6.02 -10.13
C TRP A 148 -8.55 7.17 -9.40
N PHE A 149 -8.12 8.39 -9.69
CA PHE A 149 -8.79 9.58 -9.17
C PHE A 149 -10.25 9.60 -9.60
N GLY A 150 -11.14 9.93 -8.65
CA GLY A 150 -12.59 9.88 -8.85
C GLY A 150 -13.24 8.51 -8.59
N GLU A 151 -12.45 7.44 -8.43
CA GLU A 151 -12.98 6.12 -8.07
C GLU A 151 -13.07 5.92 -6.56
N LEU A 152 -14.03 5.09 -6.15
CA LEU A 152 -14.12 4.65 -4.76
C LEU A 152 -13.06 3.60 -4.45
N LEU A 153 -12.57 3.62 -3.22
CA LEU A 153 -11.75 2.52 -2.71
C LEU A 153 -12.55 1.22 -2.68
N PRO A 154 -11.90 0.04 -2.86
CA PRO A 154 -12.57 -1.25 -2.73
C PRO A 154 -13.25 -1.37 -1.37
N PRO A 155 -14.60 -1.48 -1.31
CA PRO A 155 -15.35 -1.33 -0.05
C PRO A 155 -14.94 -2.35 1.02
N ASP A 156 -14.72 -3.59 0.66
CA ASP A 156 -14.30 -4.66 1.59
C ASP A 156 -12.87 -4.45 2.10
N VAL A 157 -11.97 -3.96 1.27
CA VAL A 157 -10.60 -3.67 1.69
C VAL A 157 -10.61 -2.48 2.65
N PHE A 158 -11.36 -1.42 2.31
CA PHE A 158 -11.46 -0.23 3.14
C PHE A 158 -12.13 -0.54 4.48
N ALA A 159 -13.25 -1.26 4.50
CA ALA A 159 -13.91 -1.70 5.73
C ALA A 159 -13.01 -2.59 6.62
N ARG A 160 -12.13 -3.41 6.03
CA ARG A 160 -11.11 -4.16 6.79
C ARG A 160 -10.05 -3.23 7.37
N ALA A 161 -9.62 -2.21 6.63
CA ALA A 161 -8.67 -1.21 7.10
C ALA A 161 -9.25 -0.39 8.26
N GLU A 162 -10.50 0.05 8.17
CA GLU A 162 -11.20 0.72 9.26
C GLU A 162 -11.28 -0.16 10.52
N ARG A 163 -11.67 -1.42 10.36
CA ARG A 163 -11.68 -2.37 11.50
C ARG A 163 -10.31 -2.58 12.12
N ALA A 164 -9.24 -2.59 11.32
CA ALA A 164 -7.88 -2.68 11.83
C ALA A 164 -7.49 -1.40 12.58
N ALA A 165 -7.84 -0.23 12.07
CA ALA A 165 -7.61 1.06 12.72
C ALA A 165 -8.34 1.16 14.06
N LEU A 166 -9.62 0.75 14.12
CA LEU A 166 -10.43 0.77 15.36
C LEU A 166 -9.94 -0.19 16.45
N ARG A 167 -9.09 -1.17 16.10
CA ARG A 167 -8.66 -2.25 17.02
C ARG A 167 -7.18 -2.22 17.36
N CYS A 168 -6.41 -1.33 16.77
CA CYS A 168 -4.99 -1.27 17.05
C CYS A 168 -4.70 -0.51 18.36
N ASP A 169 -3.66 -0.90 19.05
CA ASP A 169 -3.12 -0.18 20.21
C ASP A 169 -2.10 0.88 19.77
N LEU A 170 -1.44 0.62 18.63
CA LEU A 170 -0.42 1.47 18.02
C LEU A 170 -0.60 1.48 16.51
N MET A 171 -0.60 2.66 15.90
CA MET A 171 -0.51 2.83 14.47
C MET A 171 0.77 3.57 14.10
N LEU A 172 1.64 2.90 13.35
CA LEU A 172 2.77 3.55 12.69
C LEU A 172 2.29 4.12 11.36
N VAL A 173 2.51 5.39 11.12
CA VAL A 173 2.18 6.10 9.88
C VAL A 173 3.48 6.42 9.17
N VAL A 174 3.77 5.73 8.07
CA VAL A 174 5.10 5.68 7.49
C VAL A 174 5.10 6.13 6.04
N GLY A 175 5.92 7.13 5.72
CA GLY A 175 6.17 7.56 4.35
C GLY A 175 4.92 8.02 3.59
N THR A 176 4.00 8.71 4.25
CA THR A 176 2.79 9.25 3.62
C THR A 176 2.60 10.73 3.94
N SER A 177 2.11 11.48 2.96
CA SER A 177 1.70 12.88 3.19
C SER A 177 0.39 13.01 4.00
N ALA A 178 -0.37 11.91 4.13
CA ALA A 178 -1.68 11.88 4.78
C ALA A 178 -2.68 12.92 4.21
N LEU A 179 -2.65 13.16 2.90
CA LEU A 179 -3.52 14.13 2.22
C LEU A 179 -4.61 13.45 1.36
N VAL A 180 -4.43 12.18 1.00
CA VAL A 180 -5.33 11.48 0.06
C VAL A 180 -6.48 10.82 0.83
N HIS A 181 -7.66 11.40 0.71
CA HIS A 181 -8.90 10.86 1.31
C HIS A 181 -9.56 9.80 0.40
N PRO A 182 -10.26 8.80 1.02
CA PRO A 182 -10.58 8.68 2.46
C PRO A 182 -9.46 8.02 3.29
N ALA A 183 -8.40 7.47 2.68
CA ALA A 183 -7.33 6.75 3.37
C ALA A 183 -6.66 7.59 4.49
N ALA A 184 -6.48 8.89 4.26
CA ALA A 184 -5.90 9.83 5.22
C ALA A 184 -6.71 9.97 6.52
N GLY A 185 -7.96 9.53 6.57
CA GLY A 185 -8.79 9.50 7.78
C GLY A 185 -8.49 8.35 8.74
N LEU A 186 -7.82 7.28 8.28
CA LEU A 186 -7.58 6.10 9.12
C LEU A 186 -6.73 6.38 10.37
N PRO A 187 -5.67 7.22 10.34
CA PRO A 187 -4.93 7.57 11.56
C PRO A 187 -5.79 8.33 12.59
N LEU A 188 -6.68 9.21 12.13
CA LEU A 188 -7.61 9.91 13.03
C LEU A 188 -8.59 8.92 13.68
N LEU A 189 -9.17 8.03 12.88
CA LEU A 189 -10.07 6.97 13.35
C LEU A 189 -9.39 6.08 14.41
N ALA A 190 -8.14 5.70 14.19
CA ALA A 190 -7.36 4.91 15.15
C ALA A 190 -7.13 5.67 16.45
N ARG A 191 -6.76 6.95 16.36
CA ARG A 191 -6.58 7.82 17.55
C ARG A 191 -7.85 7.98 18.36
N GLU A 192 -8.98 8.23 17.71
CA GLU A 192 -10.28 8.36 18.38
C GLU A 192 -10.70 7.07 19.07
N ALA A 193 -10.27 5.91 18.55
CA ALA A 193 -10.45 4.60 19.18
C ALA A 193 -9.43 4.32 20.32
N GLY A 194 -8.52 5.25 20.62
CA GLY A 194 -7.55 5.14 21.72
C GLY A 194 -6.15 4.65 21.31
N ALA A 195 -5.88 4.44 20.02
CA ALA A 195 -4.56 4.05 19.56
C ALA A 195 -3.53 5.19 19.72
N ARG A 196 -2.29 4.81 19.98
CA ARG A 196 -1.15 5.74 19.88
C ARG A 196 -0.73 5.84 18.42
N ILE A 197 -0.55 7.05 17.93
CA ILE A 197 -0.07 7.31 16.57
C ILE A 197 1.40 7.69 16.62
N VAL A 198 2.25 7.03 15.81
CA VAL A 198 3.64 7.41 15.60
C VAL A 198 3.87 7.64 14.12
N VAL A 199 4.33 8.84 13.78
CA VAL A 199 4.64 9.23 12.41
C VAL A 199 6.11 9.01 12.12
N VAL A 200 6.42 8.36 11.02
CA VAL A 200 7.79 8.21 10.46
C VAL A 200 7.77 8.78 9.05
N ASN A 201 8.27 9.99 8.90
CA ASN A 201 8.29 10.68 7.61
C ASN A 201 9.37 11.75 7.60
N PRO A 202 10.15 11.93 6.52
CA PRO A 202 11.16 12.98 6.46
C PRO A 202 10.55 14.38 6.54
N GLU A 203 9.40 14.58 5.89
CA GLU A 203 8.72 15.86 5.83
C GLU A 203 7.57 15.99 6.83
N PRO A 204 7.24 17.21 7.28
CA PRO A 204 6.03 17.46 8.07
C PRO A 204 4.75 17.01 7.37
N THR A 205 3.78 16.58 8.17
CA THR A 205 2.48 16.12 7.70
C THR A 205 1.34 16.71 8.55
N PRO A 206 0.12 16.82 8.01
CA PRO A 206 -1.03 17.34 8.77
C PRO A 206 -1.42 16.50 9.99
N ILE A 207 -0.93 15.27 10.09
CA ILE A 207 -1.23 14.38 11.21
C ILE A 207 -0.18 14.41 12.31
N ASP A 208 0.87 15.20 12.17
CA ASP A 208 1.92 15.32 13.19
C ASP A 208 1.37 15.80 14.54
N ASP A 209 0.44 16.74 14.52
CA ASP A 209 -0.24 17.26 15.73
C ASP A 209 -1.12 16.21 16.43
N LEU A 210 -1.47 15.13 15.73
CA LEU A 210 -2.23 14.01 16.27
C LEU A 210 -1.33 12.93 16.86
N ALA A 211 -0.02 12.96 16.55
CA ALA A 211 0.90 11.89 16.86
C ALA A 211 1.39 11.97 18.32
N ALA A 212 1.51 10.80 18.96
CA ALA A 212 2.20 10.66 20.24
C ALA A 212 3.74 10.75 20.10
N GLY A 213 4.24 10.62 18.86
CA GLY A 213 5.64 10.79 18.52
C GLY A 213 5.83 10.94 17.02
N VAL A 214 6.81 11.77 16.65
CA VAL A 214 7.19 12.02 15.25
C VAL A 214 8.68 11.76 15.09
N LEU A 215 9.02 10.90 14.16
CA LEU A 215 10.39 10.56 13.80
C LEU A 215 10.67 11.08 12.37
N ARG A 216 11.65 11.97 12.24
CA ARG A 216 12.07 12.55 10.98
C ARG A 216 13.23 11.77 10.39
N GLY A 217 13.00 11.19 9.21
CA GLY A 217 14.03 10.45 8.48
C GLY A 217 13.44 9.38 7.57
N GLU A 218 14.33 8.62 6.96
CA GLU A 218 14.04 7.56 6.02
C GLU A 218 13.43 6.34 6.73
N ALA A 219 12.43 5.74 6.08
CA ALA A 219 11.70 4.60 6.65
C ALA A 219 12.61 3.37 6.85
N GLY A 220 13.52 3.11 5.91
CA GLY A 220 14.43 1.96 5.98
C GLY A 220 15.45 2.03 7.13
N VAL A 221 15.71 3.23 7.64
CA VAL A 221 16.57 3.44 8.81
C VAL A 221 15.75 3.37 10.09
N LEU A 222 14.64 4.09 10.15
CA LEU A 222 13.90 4.29 11.40
C LEU A 222 12.99 3.12 11.75
N ILE A 223 12.31 2.49 10.78
CA ILE A 223 11.36 1.41 11.05
C ILE A 223 12.00 0.18 11.68
N PRO A 224 13.18 -0.31 11.23
CA PRO A 224 13.87 -1.40 11.94
C PRO A 224 14.10 -1.08 13.41
N ALA A 225 14.66 0.10 13.72
CA ALA A 225 14.97 0.50 15.10
C ALA A 225 13.71 0.63 15.97
N VAL A 226 12.62 1.21 15.42
CA VAL A 226 11.33 1.34 16.12
C VAL A 226 10.75 -0.04 16.43
N LEU A 227 10.74 -0.96 15.46
CA LEU A 227 10.13 -2.28 15.63
C LEU A 227 10.96 -3.21 16.52
N ASP A 228 12.29 -3.05 16.55
CA ASP A 228 13.16 -3.81 17.46
C ASP A 228 13.02 -3.33 18.91
N GLY A 229 12.69 -2.07 19.13
CA GLY A 229 12.42 -1.50 20.45
C GLY A 229 11.01 -1.82 21.00
N LEU A 230 10.11 -2.40 20.24
CA LEU A 230 8.78 -2.76 20.72
C LEU A 230 8.88 -3.95 21.69
N PRO A 231 8.18 -3.90 22.86
CA PRO A 231 8.19 -4.98 23.82
C PRO A 231 7.61 -6.26 23.20
N HIS A 232 8.34 -7.36 23.35
CA HIS A 232 7.83 -8.68 23.04
C HIS A 232 6.75 -9.02 24.07
N ARG A 233 5.49 -9.24 23.67
CA ARG A 233 4.51 -9.89 24.56
C ARG A 233 4.99 -11.32 24.78
N VAL A 234 5.55 -11.57 25.97
CA VAL A 234 5.72 -12.94 26.47
C VAL A 234 4.31 -13.51 26.62
N ALA A 235 4.00 -14.61 25.91
CA ALA A 235 2.77 -15.32 26.14
C ALA A 235 2.72 -15.70 27.62
N GLU A 236 1.80 -15.11 28.39
CA GLU A 236 1.52 -15.58 29.74
C GLU A 236 1.14 -17.06 29.61
N ARG A 237 2.04 -17.92 30.10
CA ARG A 237 1.72 -19.34 30.25
C ARG A 237 0.57 -19.37 31.24
N GLY A 238 -0.60 -19.77 30.77
CA GLY A 238 -1.77 -19.98 31.62
C GLY A 238 -1.35 -20.82 32.82
N GLY A 239 -1.42 -20.21 33.99
CA GLY A 239 -1.18 -20.89 35.25
C GLY A 239 -2.12 -22.09 35.33
N ALA A 240 -1.53 -23.24 35.47
CA ALA A 240 -2.25 -24.46 35.80
C ALA A 240 -3.01 -24.22 37.12
N ALA A 241 -4.34 -24.22 37.02
CA ALA A 241 -5.17 -24.36 38.22
C ALA A 241 -4.85 -25.69 38.87
N GLY A 242 -4.21 -25.63 40.02
CA GLY A 242 -3.94 -26.77 40.86
C GLY A 242 -5.26 -27.43 41.26
N SER A 243 -5.36 -28.69 40.94
CA SER A 243 -6.25 -29.62 41.61
C SER A 243 -5.69 -29.94 42.97
N GLU A 244 -6.41 -29.67 44.02
CA GLU A 244 -6.20 -30.29 45.35
C GLU A 244 -7.54 -30.60 46.00
N PRO A 245 -7.55 -31.49 46.99
CA PRO A 245 -7.99 -32.88 46.87
C PRO A 245 -9.42 -33.08 47.30
#